data_3a4db6123c68107c0d2296e0fc5fc91f
#
_entry.id   3a4db6123c68107c0d2296e0fc5fc91f
#
_cell.length_a   1.000
_cell.length_b   1.000
_cell.length_c   1.000
_cell.angle_alpha   90.00
_cell.angle_beta   90.00
_cell.angle_gamma   90.00
#
_symmetry.space_group_name_H-M   'P 1'
#
loop_
_entity.id
_entity.type
_entity.pdbx_description
1 polymer ?
#
loop_
_entity_poly.entity_id
_entity_poly.type
_entity_poly.pdbx_seq_one_letter_code
_entity_poly.pdbx_strand_id
1 'polypeptide(L)'
;IIEDIRKCHEKGQPVHVGTTSVEKSEKLAGDLKRAGIKQFNVLNARYYDKEAEIVAQAGRPGSITISTNMAGRGTDIMLGGNPEYLAKATLLKKGYPEALMEEASSLAPTDNEEIKNLRGEYARLYADYKKQTDGDKQKVVELGGLRIIGTERHESRRIDNQLRGRAGRQGDPGSSVFYLAMDDDILRRFGGETMQNIVGRLNLDENEPISAKIITKQIEAAQARVEDRNFSARKNLLAYDDVLARQREIIYRQRNEVLDGIAGGKDGEGELSVHEQILKMAREVVEEVCSDFADY
;
A
#
# COMPACT_ATOMS: atom_id res chain seq x y z
N ILE A 1 -9.81 21.09 0.54
CA ILE A 1 -9.94 19.75 -0.07
C ILE A 1 -11.26 19.66 -0.84
N ILE A 2 -12.42 19.80 -0.19
CA ILE A 2 -13.74 19.65 -0.83
C ILE A 2 -13.91 20.61 -2.01
N GLU A 3 -13.45 21.84 -1.87
CA GLU A 3 -13.52 22.86 -2.92
C GLU A 3 -12.63 22.50 -4.13
N ASP A 4 -11.44 21.94 -3.91
CA ASP A 4 -10.56 21.46 -4.99
C ASP A 4 -11.18 20.26 -5.73
N ILE A 5 -11.75 19.32 -4.97
CA ILE A 5 -12.48 18.18 -5.53
C ILE A 5 -13.66 18.65 -6.39
N ARG A 6 -14.45 19.62 -5.90
CA ARG A 6 -15.59 20.19 -6.63
C ARG A 6 -15.14 20.83 -7.93
N LYS A 7 -14.11 21.69 -7.89
CA LYS A 7 -13.57 22.36 -9.07
C LYS A 7 -13.09 21.37 -10.14
N CYS A 8 -12.42 20.30 -9.71
CA CYS A 8 -11.95 19.26 -10.63
C CYS A 8 -13.12 18.48 -11.23
N HIS A 9 -14.09 18.09 -10.40
CA HIS A 9 -15.28 17.34 -10.84
C HIS A 9 -16.11 18.14 -11.85
N GLU A 10 -16.36 19.42 -11.59
CA GLU A 10 -17.09 20.31 -12.52
C GLU A 10 -16.38 20.47 -13.86
N LYS A 11 -15.04 20.46 -13.87
CA LYS A 11 -14.25 20.46 -15.10
C LYS A 11 -14.22 19.10 -15.81
N GLY A 12 -14.63 18.03 -15.16
CA GLY A 12 -14.50 16.66 -15.67
C GLY A 12 -13.14 16.03 -15.43
N GLN A 13 -12.27 16.63 -14.62
CA GLN A 13 -10.96 16.08 -14.27
C GLN A 13 -11.13 14.97 -13.22
N PRO A 14 -10.55 13.76 -13.43
CA PRO A 14 -10.59 12.70 -12.42
C PRO A 14 -9.74 13.05 -11.19
N VAL A 15 -10.25 12.72 -10.01
CA VAL A 15 -9.61 13.00 -8.73
C VAL A 15 -9.42 11.72 -7.94
N HIS A 16 -8.21 11.51 -7.43
CA HIS A 16 -7.91 10.44 -6.50
C HIS A 16 -7.40 11.02 -5.18
N VAL A 17 -8.15 10.79 -4.10
CA VAL A 17 -7.88 11.32 -2.77
C VAL A 17 -7.27 10.21 -1.91
N GLY A 18 -6.06 10.43 -1.41
CA GLY A 18 -5.37 9.54 -0.48
C GLY A 18 -5.58 9.99 0.97
N THR A 19 -6.02 9.06 1.82
CA THR A 19 -6.17 9.24 3.26
C THR A 19 -5.29 8.28 4.04
N THR A 20 -4.93 8.62 5.27
CA THR A 20 -4.04 7.80 6.12
C THR A 20 -4.79 6.73 6.91
N SER A 21 -6.10 6.89 7.13
CA SER A 21 -6.91 5.91 7.88
C SER A 21 -8.30 5.71 7.26
N VAL A 22 -8.94 4.59 7.66
CA VAL A 22 -10.31 4.26 7.25
C VAL A 22 -11.29 5.31 7.76
N GLU A 23 -11.16 5.74 9.03
CA GLU A 23 -12.04 6.73 9.64
C GLU A 23 -11.98 8.07 8.90
N LYS A 24 -10.78 8.51 8.51
CA LYS A 24 -10.60 9.75 7.73
C LYS A 24 -11.21 9.63 6.35
N SER A 25 -11.15 8.46 5.72
CA SER A 25 -11.81 8.22 4.43
C SER A 25 -13.32 8.29 4.53
N GLU A 26 -13.90 7.73 5.59
CA GLU A 26 -15.34 7.75 5.85
C GLU A 26 -15.83 9.16 6.25
N LYS A 27 -15.06 9.87 7.07
CA LYS A 27 -15.34 11.28 7.42
C LYS A 27 -15.40 12.16 6.17
N LEU A 28 -14.37 12.08 5.31
CA LEU A 28 -14.32 12.83 4.05
C LEU A 28 -15.49 12.47 3.13
N ALA A 29 -15.84 11.18 3.05
CA ALA A 29 -17.00 10.73 2.28
C ALA A 29 -18.31 11.33 2.81
N GLY A 30 -18.48 11.43 4.13
CA GLY A 30 -19.60 12.11 4.78
C GLY A 30 -19.63 13.60 4.48
N ASP A 31 -18.49 14.25 4.50
CA ASP A 31 -18.34 15.68 4.21
C ASP A 31 -18.66 16.01 2.74
N LEU A 32 -18.22 15.17 1.80
CA LEU A 32 -18.56 15.31 0.38
C LEU A 32 -20.05 15.15 0.13
N LYS A 33 -20.72 14.20 0.78
CA LYS A 33 -22.18 14.04 0.70
C LYS A 33 -22.91 15.28 1.20
N ARG A 34 -22.47 15.85 2.34
CA ARG A 34 -23.03 17.10 2.89
C ARG A 34 -22.80 18.30 1.96
N ALA A 35 -21.68 18.32 1.26
CA ALA A 35 -21.37 19.33 0.26
C ALA A 35 -22.12 19.16 -1.08
N GLY A 36 -22.99 18.14 -1.20
CA GLY A 36 -23.80 17.89 -2.38
C GLY A 36 -23.14 17.01 -3.45
N ILE A 37 -21.91 16.53 -3.24
CA ILE A 37 -21.21 15.63 -4.14
C ILE A 37 -21.60 14.19 -3.76
N LYS A 38 -22.42 13.54 -4.60
CA LYS A 38 -22.98 12.22 -4.30
C LYS A 38 -22.31 11.09 -5.08
N GLN A 39 -21.63 11.41 -6.19
CA GLN A 39 -21.00 10.44 -7.08
C GLN A 39 -19.50 10.34 -6.78
N PHE A 40 -19.13 9.41 -5.91
CA PHE A 40 -17.74 9.08 -5.62
C PHE A 40 -17.65 7.63 -5.14
N ASN A 41 -16.45 7.07 -5.25
CA ASN A 41 -16.13 5.73 -4.77
C ASN A 41 -15.20 5.82 -3.55
N VAL A 42 -15.39 4.90 -2.59
CA VAL A 42 -14.52 4.76 -1.42
C VAL A 42 -13.85 3.40 -1.44
N LEU A 43 -12.53 3.40 -1.36
CA LEU A 43 -11.66 2.24 -1.30
C LEU A 43 -10.95 2.19 0.05
N ASN A 44 -11.38 1.30 0.90
CA ASN A 44 -10.72 1.01 2.17
C ASN A 44 -10.82 -0.49 2.46
N ALA A 45 -10.24 -0.93 3.56
CA ALA A 45 -10.23 -2.35 3.95
C ALA A 45 -11.62 -3.01 4.08
N ARG A 46 -12.70 -2.22 4.16
CA ARG A 46 -14.08 -2.74 4.24
C ARG A 46 -14.69 -3.07 2.89
N TYR A 47 -14.13 -2.53 1.79
CA TYR A 47 -14.67 -2.67 0.43
C TYR A 47 -13.68 -3.34 -0.51
N TYR A 48 -12.91 -4.29 -0.01
CA TYR A 48 -11.86 -4.98 -0.75
C TYR A 48 -12.38 -5.69 -2.01
N ASP A 49 -13.55 -6.29 -1.94
CA ASP A 49 -14.13 -7.06 -3.05
C ASP A 49 -14.39 -6.22 -4.33
N LYS A 50 -14.53 -4.89 -4.18
CA LYS A 50 -14.77 -3.97 -5.29
C LYS A 50 -13.54 -3.17 -5.72
N GLU A 51 -12.38 -3.49 -5.15
CA GLU A 51 -11.17 -2.69 -5.38
C GLU A 51 -10.77 -2.64 -6.85
N ALA A 52 -10.69 -3.80 -7.51
CA ALA A 52 -10.32 -3.89 -8.92
C ALA A 52 -11.28 -3.11 -9.83
N GLU A 53 -12.59 -3.19 -9.53
CA GLU A 53 -13.63 -2.46 -10.25
C GLU A 53 -13.45 -0.95 -10.14
N ILE A 54 -13.31 -0.46 -8.92
CA ILE A 54 -13.23 0.98 -8.64
C ILE A 54 -11.93 1.56 -9.22
N VAL A 55 -10.80 0.86 -9.06
CA VAL A 55 -9.50 1.33 -9.58
C VAL A 55 -9.50 1.34 -11.10
N ALA A 56 -10.07 0.33 -11.75
CA ALA A 56 -10.18 0.26 -13.21
C ALA A 56 -10.95 1.46 -13.81
N GLN A 57 -11.86 2.06 -13.05
CA GLN A 57 -12.68 3.19 -13.50
C GLN A 57 -12.28 4.54 -12.87
N ALA A 58 -11.25 4.57 -12.02
CA ALA A 58 -10.83 5.78 -11.31
C ALA A 58 -10.27 6.88 -12.24
N GLY A 59 -9.83 6.53 -13.45
CA GLY A 59 -9.31 7.46 -14.45
C GLY A 59 -10.36 8.03 -15.42
N ARG A 60 -11.66 7.71 -15.26
CA ARG A 60 -12.71 8.24 -16.13
C ARG A 60 -12.96 9.72 -15.88
N PRO A 61 -13.45 10.46 -16.90
CA PRO A 61 -13.78 11.87 -16.73
C PRO A 61 -14.70 12.11 -15.53
N GLY A 62 -14.34 13.06 -14.66
CA GLY A 62 -15.12 13.46 -13.50
C GLY A 62 -15.22 12.42 -12.37
N SER A 63 -14.50 11.31 -12.44
CA SER A 63 -14.51 10.31 -11.36
C SER A 63 -13.83 10.85 -10.09
N ILE A 64 -14.42 10.54 -8.93
CA ILE A 64 -13.84 10.84 -7.62
C ILE A 64 -13.65 9.52 -6.89
N THR A 65 -12.40 9.24 -6.51
CA THR A 65 -12.05 8.04 -5.74
C THR A 65 -11.32 8.43 -4.47
N ILE A 66 -11.86 8.05 -3.32
CA ILE A 66 -11.23 8.20 -2.01
C ILE A 66 -10.61 6.86 -1.64
N SER A 67 -9.32 6.82 -1.36
CA SER A 67 -8.65 5.57 -0.98
C SER A 67 -7.81 5.72 0.28
N THR A 68 -7.76 4.67 1.09
CA THR A 68 -6.68 4.54 2.06
C THR A 68 -5.40 4.17 1.34
N ASN A 69 -4.26 4.50 1.93
CA ASN A 69 -2.95 4.38 1.32
C ASN A 69 -2.62 3.01 0.68
N MET A 70 -3.12 1.92 1.26
CA MET A 70 -2.83 0.56 0.79
C MET A 70 -3.77 0.07 -0.31
N ALA A 71 -4.93 0.70 -0.47
CA ALA A 71 -5.94 0.29 -1.45
C ALA A 71 -5.50 0.62 -2.89
N GLY A 72 -5.71 -0.29 -3.81
CA GLY A 72 -5.34 -0.17 -5.22
C GLY A 72 -3.82 -0.27 -5.48
N ARG A 73 -3.03 -0.81 -4.54
CA ARG A 73 -1.60 -0.98 -4.75
C ARG A 73 -1.34 -2.07 -5.80
N GLY A 74 -0.45 -1.76 -6.76
CA GLY A 74 -0.11 -2.69 -7.84
C GLY A 74 -1.03 -2.59 -9.06
N THR A 75 -2.14 -1.85 -8.99
CA THR A 75 -3.03 -1.62 -10.13
C THR A 75 -2.83 -0.22 -10.69
N ASP A 76 -2.69 -0.12 -12.00
CA ASP A 76 -2.56 1.16 -12.70
C ASP A 76 -3.93 1.82 -12.92
N ILE A 77 -3.99 3.13 -12.66
CA ILE A 77 -5.16 3.93 -13.01
C ILE A 77 -4.99 4.40 -14.46
N MET A 78 -5.77 3.81 -15.36
CA MET A 78 -5.76 4.17 -16.77
C MET A 78 -6.66 5.39 -17.01
N LEU A 79 -6.11 6.44 -17.63
CA LEU A 79 -6.89 7.61 -18.01
C LEU A 79 -7.96 7.22 -19.06
N GLY A 80 -9.18 7.68 -18.87
CA GLY A 80 -10.33 7.28 -19.68
C GLY A 80 -11.05 6.02 -19.18
N GLY A 81 -10.44 5.21 -18.32
CA GLY A 81 -10.94 3.95 -17.81
C GLY A 81 -10.30 2.72 -18.48
N ASN A 82 -10.61 1.54 -17.96
CA ASN A 82 -10.10 0.27 -18.46
C ASN A 82 -11.14 -0.43 -19.37
N PRO A 83 -10.89 -0.52 -20.70
CA PRO A 83 -11.83 -1.14 -21.63
C PRO A 83 -11.98 -2.66 -21.44
N GLU A 84 -10.91 -3.34 -21.00
CA GLU A 84 -10.94 -4.78 -20.72
C GLU A 84 -11.91 -5.07 -19.57
N TYR A 85 -11.80 -4.30 -18.48
CA TYR A 85 -12.70 -4.45 -17.35
C TYR A 85 -14.16 -4.21 -17.76
N LEU A 86 -14.44 -3.16 -18.55
CA LEU A 86 -15.79 -2.87 -19.03
C LEU A 86 -16.37 -3.99 -19.90
N ALA A 87 -15.56 -4.57 -20.78
CA ALA A 87 -15.98 -5.69 -21.61
C ALA A 87 -16.32 -6.92 -20.76
N LYS A 88 -15.44 -7.31 -19.82
CA LYS A 88 -15.66 -8.43 -18.88
C LYS A 88 -16.91 -8.20 -18.02
N ALA A 89 -17.05 -7.02 -17.42
CA ALA A 89 -18.21 -6.67 -16.61
C ALA A 89 -19.54 -6.72 -17.39
N THR A 90 -19.50 -6.38 -18.69
CA THR A 90 -20.68 -6.48 -19.56
C THR A 90 -21.04 -7.93 -19.85
N LEU A 91 -20.06 -8.80 -20.07
CA LEU A 91 -20.29 -10.23 -20.26
C LEU A 91 -20.86 -10.88 -19.01
N LEU A 92 -20.34 -10.53 -17.82
CA LEU A 92 -20.90 -10.99 -16.53
C LEU A 92 -22.37 -10.58 -16.37
N LYS A 93 -22.73 -9.34 -16.72
CA LYS A 93 -24.13 -8.87 -16.70
C LYS A 93 -25.04 -9.60 -17.70
N LYS A 94 -24.48 -10.11 -18.80
CA LYS A 94 -25.19 -10.96 -19.78
C LYS A 94 -25.37 -12.40 -19.31
N GLY A 95 -24.83 -12.77 -18.15
CA GLY A 95 -25.00 -14.08 -17.53
C GLY A 95 -23.90 -15.09 -17.83
N TYR A 96 -22.78 -14.67 -18.43
CA TYR A 96 -21.63 -15.57 -18.60
C TYR A 96 -20.94 -15.82 -17.25
N PRO A 97 -20.52 -17.08 -16.96
CA PRO A 97 -19.83 -17.41 -15.73
C PRO A 97 -18.49 -16.67 -15.58
N GLU A 98 -18.15 -16.27 -14.35
CA GLU A 98 -16.88 -15.60 -14.03
C GLU A 98 -15.64 -16.44 -14.42
N ALA A 99 -15.72 -17.76 -14.26
CA ALA A 99 -14.66 -18.68 -14.63
C ALA A 99 -14.28 -18.62 -16.13
N LEU A 100 -15.18 -18.18 -17.00
CA LEU A 100 -14.91 -18.04 -18.43
C LEU A 100 -14.31 -16.68 -18.82
N MET A 101 -14.21 -15.72 -17.89
CA MET A 101 -13.71 -14.37 -18.19
C MET A 101 -12.21 -14.34 -18.51
N GLU A 102 -11.42 -15.25 -17.94
CA GLU A 102 -10.01 -15.39 -18.28
C GLU A 102 -9.85 -16.00 -19.67
N GLU A 103 -10.68 -17.01 -20.01
CA GLU A 103 -10.67 -17.62 -21.32
C GLU A 103 -11.19 -16.70 -22.42
N ALA A 104 -12.11 -15.79 -22.10
CA ALA A 104 -12.62 -14.79 -23.05
C ALA A 104 -11.52 -13.85 -23.56
N SER A 105 -10.55 -13.50 -22.71
CA SER A 105 -9.40 -12.63 -23.05
C SER A 105 -8.15 -13.41 -23.47
N SER A 106 -8.16 -14.74 -23.38
CA SER A 106 -7.02 -15.59 -23.73
C SER A 106 -6.87 -15.76 -25.24
N LEU A 107 -5.62 -15.78 -25.72
CA LEU A 107 -5.26 -16.09 -27.10
C LEU A 107 -4.90 -17.57 -27.31
N ALA A 108 -5.01 -18.41 -26.28
CA ALA A 108 -4.69 -19.84 -26.39
C ALA A 108 -5.65 -20.53 -27.36
N PRO A 109 -5.16 -21.45 -28.23
CA PRO A 109 -6.03 -22.18 -29.15
C PRO A 109 -7.06 -23.00 -28.36
N THR A 110 -8.29 -23.03 -28.84
CA THR A 110 -9.40 -23.79 -28.25
C THR A 110 -10.28 -24.36 -29.35
N ASP A 111 -10.77 -25.58 -29.16
CA ASP A 111 -11.74 -26.22 -30.05
C ASP A 111 -13.18 -26.05 -29.57
N ASN A 112 -13.38 -25.47 -28.38
CA ASN A 112 -14.71 -25.26 -27.83
C ASN A 112 -15.41 -24.09 -28.53
N GLU A 113 -16.53 -24.36 -29.18
CA GLU A 113 -17.36 -23.39 -29.93
C GLU A 113 -17.94 -22.29 -29.01
N GLU A 114 -18.30 -22.62 -27.78
CA GLU A 114 -18.82 -21.63 -26.83
C GLU A 114 -17.73 -20.60 -26.48
N ILE A 115 -16.49 -21.05 -26.27
CA ILE A 115 -15.36 -20.16 -25.97
C ILE A 115 -15.02 -19.30 -27.21
N LYS A 116 -15.08 -19.87 -28.42
CA LYS A 116 -14.87 -19.08 -29.66
C LYS A 116 -15.90 -17.97 -29.79
N ASN A 117 -17.17 -18.27 -29.56
CA ASN A 117 -18.24 -17.29 -29.59
C ASN A 117 -18.07 -16.20 -28.51
N LEU A 118 -17.72 -16.62 -27.29
CA LEU A 118 -17.45 -15.70 -26.18
C LEU A 118 -16.27 -14.76 -26.51
N ARG A 119 -15.19 -15.27 -27.10
CA ARG A 119 -14.05 -14.46 -27.56
C ARG A 119 -14.43 -13.48 -28.65
N GLY A 120 -15.28 -13.89 -29.57
CA GLY A 120 -15.80 -13.00 -30.60
C GLY A 120 -16.62 -11.86 -30.03
N GLU A 121 -17.50 -12.15 -29.07
CA GLU A 121 -18.29 -11.14 -28.38
C GLU A 121 -17.43 -10.23 -27.50
N TYR A 122 -16.46 -10.80 -26.76
CA TYR A 122 -15.49 -10.02 -25.98
C TYR A 122 -14.70 -9.07 -26.88
N ALA A 123 -14.15 -9.53 -28.00
CA ALA A 123 -13.35 -8.71 -28.91
C ALA A 123 -14.15 -7.52 -29.45
N ARG A 124 -15.44 -7.74 -29.77
CA ARG A 124 -16.35 -6.68 -30.21
C ARG A 124 -16.59 -5.66 -29.12
N LEU A 125 -16.95 -6.09 -27.91
CA LEU A 125 -17.18 -5.21 -26.76
C LEU A 125 -15.92 -4.45 -26.40
N TYR A 126 -14.76 -5.12 -26.39
CA TYR A 126 -13.48 -4.49 -26.13
C TYR A 126 -13.16 -3.39 -27.14
N ALA A 127 -13.36 -3.63 -28.43
CA ALA A 127 -13.14 -2.62 -29.47
C ALA A 127 -14.04 -1.40 -29.32
N ASP A 128 -15.31 -1.61 -28.98
CA ASP A 128 -16.27 -0.53 -28.76
C ASP A 128 -15.89 0.29 -27.51
N TYR A 129 -15.58 -0.37 -26.38
CA TYR A 129 -15.14 0.31 -25.17
C TYR A 129 -13.79 1.00 -25.34
N LYS A 130 -12.87 0.41 -26.11
CA LYS A 130 -11.59 1.04 -26.39
C LYS A 130 -11.73 2.37 -27.13
N LYS A 131 -12.60 2.46 -28.13
CA LYS A 131 -12.89 3.73 -28.81
C LYS A 131 -13.44 4.78 -27.84
N GLN A 132 -14.31 4.37 -26.92
CA GLN A 132 -14.88 5.27 -25.93
C GLN A 132 -13.80 5.73 -24.93
N THR A 133 -13.02 4.79 -24.36
CA THR A 133 -11.99 5.10 -23.37
C THR A 133 -10.84 5.91 -23.96
N ASP A 134 -10.47 5.69 -25.23
CA ASP A 134 -9.45 6.49 -25.92
C ASP A 134 -9.92 7.94 -26.11
N GLY A 135 -11.19 8.16 -26.48
CA GLY A 135 -11.78 9.50 -26.55
C GLY A 135 -11.87 10.19 -25.18
N ASP A 136 -12.23 9.46 -24.15
CA ASP A 136 -12.26 9.97 -22.77
C ASP A 136 -10.86 10.23 -22.23
N LYS A 137 -9.85 9.40 -22.61
CA LYS A 137 -8.45 9.65 -22.29
C LYS A 137 -7.97 10.99 -22.82
N GLN A 138 -8.26 11.31 -24.09
CA GLN A 138 -7.87 12.58 -24.69
C GLN A 138 -8.44 13.77 -23.91
N LYS A 139 -9.73 13.74 -23.56
CA LYS A 139 -10.37 14.79 -22.75
C LYS A 139 -9.69 14.96 -21.39
N VAL A 140 -9.39 13.84 -20.70
CA VAL A 140 -8.73 13.87 -19.38
C VAL A 140 -7.30 14.42 -19.50
N VAL A 141 -6.57 14.06 -20.56
CA VAL A 141 -5.21 14.58 -20.82
C VAL A 141 -5.24 16.09 -21.04
N GLU A 142 -6.19 16.62 -21.82
CA GLU A 142 -6.39 18.06 -22.04
C GLU A 142 -6.71 18.81 -20.74
N LEU A 143 -7.40 18.18 -19.80
CA LEU A 143 -7.70 18.73 -18.47
C LEU A 143 -6.53 18.65 -17.47
N GLY A 144 -5.37 18.11 -17.90
CA GLY A 144 -4.17 17.97 -17.07
C GLY A 144 -4.04 16.62 -16.37
N GLY A 145 -4.77 15.61 -16.81
CA GLY A 145 -4.68 14.23 -16.33
C GLY A 145 -5.27 14.01 -14.92
N LEU A 146 -4.80 12.96 -14.24
CA LEU A 146 -5.29 12.60 -12.91
C LEU A 146 -4.80 13.59 -11.84
N ARG A 147 -5.74 14.12 -11.05
CA ARG A 147 -5.47 14.94 -9.87
C ARG A 147 -5.35 14.08 -8.63
N ILE A 148 -4.19 14.12 -7.97
CA ILE A 148 -3.97 13.46 -6.67
C ILE A 148 -4.10 14.47 -5.55
N ILE A 149 -4.88 14.14 -4.52
CA ILE A 149 -5.04 14.94 -3.32
C ILE A 149 -4.66 14.08 -2.12
N GLY A 150 -3.62 14.45 -1.38
CA GLY A 150 -3.31 13.87 -0.08
C GLY A 150 -3.96 14.70 1.02
N THR A 151 -4.68 14.06 1.94
CA THR A 151 -5.34 14.76 3.06
C THR A 151 -4.38 15.09 4.20
N GLU A 152 -3.22 14.47 4.22
CA GLU A 152 -2.13 14.66 5.18
C GLU A 152 -0.86 13.94 4.69
N ARG A 153 0.25 14.09 5.41
CA ARG A 153 1.48 13.32 5.13
C ARG A 153 1.48 11.99 5.88
N HIS A 154 2.06 11.00 5.25
CA HIS A 154 2.33 9.71 5.89
C HIS A 154 3.65 9.75 6.67
N GLU A 155 3.84 8.80 7.57
CA GLU A 155 5.07 8.66 8.35
C GLU A 155 6.32 8.43 7.46
N SER A 156 6.14 7.91 6.26
CA SER A 156 7.23 7.67 5.31
C SER A 156 7.01 8.45 4.03
N ARG A 157 8.02 9.19 3.61
CA ARG A 157 8.07 9.92 2.32
C ARG A 157 7.86 8.99 1.13
N ARG A 158 8.29 7.73 1.24
CA ARG A 158 8.09 6.72 0.21
C ARG A 158 6.60 6.48 -0.07
N ILE A 159 5.77 6.49 0.95
CA ILE A 159 4.33 6.31 0.83
C ILE A 159 3.68 7.50 0.14
N ASP A 160 4.08 8.72 0.50
CA ASP A 160 3.61 9.93 -0.20
C ASP A 160 3.99 9.91 -1.68
N ASN A 161 5.21 9.46 -1.99
CA ASN A 161 5.66 9.33 -3.37
C ASN A 161 4.90 8.23 -4.14
N GLN A 162 4.49 7.13 -3.48
CA GLN A 162 3.62 6.11 -4.08
C GLN A 162 2.23 6.69 -4.41
N LEU A 163 1.68 7.54 -3.53
CA LEU A 163 0.43 8.22 -3.80
C LEU A 163 0.58 9.19 -4.99
N ARG A 164 1.62 10.04 -5.00
CA ARG A 164 1.93 10.94 -6.12
C ARG A 164 2.13 10.18 -7.43
N GLY A 165 2.83 9.04 -7.37
CA GLY A 165 3.13 8.19 -8.52
C GLY A 165 1.94 7.44 -9.11
N ARG A 166 0.72 7.64 -8.58
CA ARG A 166 -0.52 7.18 -9.24
C ARG A 166 -0.89 8.08 -10.42
N ALA A 167 -0.49 9.35 -10.40
CA ALA A 167 -0.56 10.25 -11.55
C ALA A 167 0.71 10.20 -12.40
N GLY A 168 0.65 10.66 -13.64
CA GLY A 168 1.81 10.77 -14.51
C GLY A 168 2.37 9.43 -15.00
N ARG A 169 1.60 8.36 -14.99
CA ARG A 169 2.02 7.05 -15.47
C ARG A 169 2.10 7.03 -16.98
N GLN A 170 3.08 6.28 -17.52
CA GLN A 170 3.29 6.12 -18.96
C GLN A 170 3.49 7.46 -19.72
N GLY A 171 3.95 8.51 -19.03
CA GLY A 171 4.12 9.83 -19.62
C GLY A 171 2.85 10.68 -19.69
N ASP A 172 1.73 10.21 -19.20
CA ASP A 172 0.49 10.98 -19.12
C ASP A 172 0.65 12.18 -18.16
N PRO A 173 -0.02 13.32 -18.41
CA PRO A 173 -0.01 14.44 -17.48
C PRO A 173 -0.71 14.08 -16.16
N GLY A 174 -0.37 14.79 -15.11
CA GLY A 174 -1.00 14.64 -13.80
C GLY A 174 -0.54 15.71 -12.83
N SER A 175 -1.28 15.87 -11.76
CA SER A 175 -0.96 16.85 -10.72
C SER A 175 -1.19 16.29 -9.33
N SER A 176 -0.44 16.77 -8.35
CA SER A 176 -0.60 16.34 -6.96
C SER A 176 -0.51 17.50 -5.99
N VAL A 177 -1.32 17.45 -4.93
CA VAL A 177 -1.30 18.39 -3.83
C VAL A 177 -1.49 17.63 -2.51
N PHE A 178 -0.84 18.11 -1.46
CA PHE A 178 -1.08 17.65 -0.09
C PHE A 178 -1.63 18.82 0.75
N TYR A 179 -2.78 18.60 1.37
CA TYR A 179 -3.37 19.50 2.35
C TYR A 179 -2.98 19.03 3.72
N LEU A 180 -2.40 19.90 4.50
CA LEU A 180 -1.88 19.60 5.83
C LEU A 180 -2.50 20.56 6.83
N ALA A 181 -2.78 20.05 8.01
CA ALA A 181 -3.22 20.84 9.16
C ALA A 181 -2.18 20.77 10.27
N MET A 182 -2.10 21.79 11.10
CA MET A 182 -1.14 21.85 12.20
C MET A 182 -1.40 20.81 13.29
N ASP A 183 -2.63 20.33 13.38
CA ASP A 183 -3.08 19.26 14.26
C ASP A 183 -2.85 17.86 13.69
N ASP A 184 -2.37 17.74 12.45
CA ASP A 184 -1.97 16.43 11.90
C ASP A 184 -0.91 15.75 12.77
N ASP A 185 -1.05 14.44 12.97
CA ASP A 185 -0.23 13.65 13.89
C ASP A 185 1.27 13.82 13.67
N ILE A 186 1.70 13.92 12.42
CA ILE A 186 3.13 14.09 12.10
C ILE A 186 3.67 15.46 12.55
N LEU A 187 2.88 16.51 12.38
CA LEU A 187 3.28 17.86 12.77
C LEU A 187 3.17 18.06 14.29
N ARG A 188 2.12 17.50 14.90
CA ARG A 188 1.94 17.54 16.35
C ARG A 188 3.06 16.84 17.11
N ARG A 189 3.49 15.66 16.66
CA ARG A 189 4.50 14.83 17.36
C ARG A 189 5.94 15.21 17.01
N PHE A 190 6.20 15.64 15.79
CA PHE A 190 7.55 15.80 15.24
C PHE A 190 7.83 17.18 14.63
N GLY A 191 6.83 18.06 14.54
CA GLY A 191 6.98 19.43 14.03
C GLY A 191 7.89 20.34 14.88
N GLY A 192 7.94 20.07 16.18
CA GLY A 192 8.75 20.82 17.14
C GLY A 192 8.26 22.24 17.42
N GLU A 193 8.84 22.89 18.44
CA GLU A 193 8.54 24.27 18.86
C GLU A 193 8.77 25.29 17.75
N THR A 194 9.73 25.00 16.85
CA THR A 194 10.06 25.89 15.74
C THR A 194 8.86 26.13 14.81
N MET A 195 8.05 25.09 14.59
CA MET A 195 6.86 25.18 13.73
C MET A 195 5.78 26.05 14.38
N GLN A 196 5.54 25.84 15.68
CA GLN A 196 4.59 26.67 16.46
C GLN A 196 5.02 28.15 16.49
N ASN A 197 6.32 28.41 16.66
CA ASN A 197 6.87 29.77 16.67
C ASN A 197 6.78 30.45 15.29
N ILE A 198 6.95 29.70 14.18
CA ILE A 198 6.80 30.24 12.82
C ILE A 198 5.34 30.66 12.58
N VAL A 199 4.39 29.78 12.90
CA VAL A 199 2.97 30.06 12.72
C VAL A 199 2.50 31.21 13.62
N GLY A 200 2.92 31.25 14.90
CA GLY A 200 2.59 32.32 15.82
C GLY A 200 3.14 33.70 15.40
N ARG A 201 4.28 33.75 14.70
CA ARG A 201 4.86 35.00 14.18
C ARG A 201 4.20 35.49 12.89
N LEU A 202 3.59 34.61 12.11
CA LEU A 202 3.01 34.93 10.80
C LEU A 202 1.63 35.63 10.95
N ASN A 203 1.03 35.62 12.13
CA ASN A 203 -0.26 36.29 12.44
C ASN A 203 -1.34 36.02 11.37
N LEU A 204 -1.40 34.76 10.90
CA LEU A 204 -2.21 34.35 9.76
C LEU A 204 -3.64 34.07 10.23
N ASP A 205 -4.60 34.41 9.39
CA ASP A 205 -6.00 34.02 9.58
C ASP A 205 -6.12 32.47 9.54
N GLU A 206 -6.91 31.88 10.44
CA GLU A 206 -7.07 30.44 10.60
C GLU A 206 -7.53 29.73 9.31
N ASN A 207 -8.09 30.49 8.37
CA ASN A 207 -8.65 29.96 7.11
C ASN A 207 -7.77 30.23 5.87
N GLU A 208 -6.62 30.91 6.00
CA GLU A 208 -5.73 31.16 4.88
C GLU A 208 -4.74 30.02 4.64
N PRO A 209 -4.66 29.44 3.42
CA PRO A 209 -3.69 28.40 3.12
C PRO A 209 -2.27 28.97 3.09
N ILE A 210 -1.40 28.45 3.96
CA ILE A 210 0.00 28.88 4.06
C ILE A 210 0.83 28.14 3.03
N SER A 211 1.36 28.83 2.04
CA SER A 211 2.25 28.29 1.03
C SER A 211 3.64 28.91 1.17
N ALA A 212 4.45 28.41 2.12
CA ALA A 212 5.81 28.89 2.31
C ALA A 212 6.83 27.74 2.18
N LYS A 213 7.92 27.98 1.42
CA LYS A 213 9.02 27.03 1.25
C LYS A 213 9.66 26.59 2.57
N ILE A 214 9.64 27.47 3.58
CA ILE A 214 10.16 27.20 4.93
C ILE A 214 9.32 26.11 5.59
N ILE A 215 7.99 26.19 5.49
CA ILE A 215 7.06 25.22 6.06
C ILE A 215 7.23 23.86 5.39
N THR A 216 7.37 23.82 4.06
CA THR A 216 7.65 22.58 3.33
C THR A 216 8.91 21.90 3.84
N LYS A 217 10.01 22.64 4.05
CA LYS A 217 11.25 22.10 4.61
C LYS A 217 11.08 21.57 6.03
N GLN A 218 10.29 22.24 6.88
CA GLN A 218 10.03 21.77 8.25
C GLN A 218 9.20 20.48 8.26
N ILE A 219 8.23 20.36 7.37
CA ILE A 219 7.44 19.13 7.19
C ILE A 219 8.33 17.97 6.75
N GLU A 220 9.21 18.21 5.78
CA GLU A 220 10.20 17.21 5.32
C GLU A 220 11.16 16.79 6.43
N ALA A 221 11.61 17.74 7.26
CA ALA A 221 12.45 17.45 8.42
C ALA A 221 11.71 16.67 9.52
N ALA A 222 10.43 16.96 9.75
CA ALA A 222 9.58 16.21 10.67
C ALA A 222 9.42 14.77 10.20
N GLN A 223 9.16 14.56 8.90
CA GLN A 223 9.01 13.24 8.29
C GLN A 223 10.32 12.44 8.38
N ALA A 224 11.48 13.06 8.13
CA ALA A 224 12.79 12.42 8.29
C ALA A 224 13.02 11.94 9.74
N ARG A 225 12.65 12.74 10.75
CA ARG A 225 12.76 12.35 12.17
C ARG A 225 11.90 11.13 12.50
N VAL A 226 10.70 11.01 11.92
CA VAL A 226 9.85 9.83 12.07
C VAL A 226 10.51 8.60 11.44
N GLU A 227 11.03 8.75 10.22
CA GLU A 227 11.72 7.67 9.51
C GLU A 227 12.94 7.16 10.29
N ASP A 228 13.77 8.07 10.83
CA ASP A 228 14.96 7.73 11.63
C ASP A 228 14.58 7.02 12.93
N ARG A 229 13.53 7.48 13.62
CA ARG A 229 13.03 6.80 14.82
C ARG A 229 12.55 5.38 14.50
N ASN A 230 11.75 5.23 13.46
CA ASN A 230 11.23 3.94 13.04
C ASN A 230 12.35 3.00 12.55
N PHE A 231 13.36 3.55 11.88
CA PHE A 231 14.56 2.81 11.49
C PHE A 231 15.33 2.30 12.71
N SER A 232 15.59 3.17 13.69
CA SER A 232 16.30 2.81 14.91
C SER A 232 15.56 1.74 15.72
N ALA A 233 14.23 1.85 15.83
CA ALA A 233 13.41 0.84 16.50
C ALA A 233 13.51 -0.52 15.79
N ARG A 234 13.42 -0.56 14.45
CA ARG A 234 13.58 -1.81 13.69
C ARG A 234 14.97 -2.38 13.80
N LYS A 235 16.01 -1.54 13.78
CA LYS A 235 17.42 -1.97 13.95
C LYS A 235 17.63 -2.63 15.30
N ASN A 236 17.11 -2.05 16.37
CA ASN A 236 17.21 -2.62 17.71
C ASN A 236 16.46 -3.96 17.79
N LEU A 237 15.25 -4.03 17.24
CA LEU A 237 14.47 -5.27 17.18
C LEU A 237 15.24 -6.39 16.45
N LEU A 238 15.84 -6.06 15.31
CA LEU A 238 16.66 -7.01 14.54
C LEU A 238 17.86 -7.51 15.35
N ALA A 239 18.53 -6.63 16.12
CA ALA A 239 19.65 -7.02 16.96
C ALA A 239 19.26 -8.05 18.04
N TYR A 240 18.05 -7.93 18.62
CA TYR A 240 17.51 -8.96 19.53
C TYR A 240 17.15 -10.25 18.79
N ASP A 241 16.55 -10.16 17.62
CA ASP A 241 16.15 -11.33 16.81
C ASP A 241 17.39 -12.13 16.35
N ASP A 242 18.49 -11.46 16.01
CA ASP A 242 19.76 -12.10 15.66
C ASP A 242 20.33 -12.97 16.80
N VAL A 243 20.20 -12.54 18.06
CA VAL A 243 20.62 -13.34 19.21
C VAL A 243 19.78 -14.61 19.32
N LEU A 244 18.45 -14.48 19.22
CA LEU A 244 17.54 -15.62 19.27
C LEU A 244 17.75 -16.57 18.07
N ALA A 245 18.03 -16.01 16.88
CA ALA A 245 18.33 -16.81 15.69
C ALA A 245 19.60 -17.65 15.88
N ARG A 246 20.68 -17.05 16.42
CA ARG A 246 21.92 -17.78 16.74
C ARG A 246 21.70 -18.86 17.78
N GLN A 247 20.95 -18.58 18.84
CA GLN A 247 20.62 -19.59 19.85
C GLN A 247 19.87 -20.78 19.24
N ARG A 248 18.89 -20.47 18.40
CA ARG A 248 18.12 -21.48 17.65
C ARG A 248 19.00 -22.31 16.72
N GLU A 249 19.89 -21.67 15.99
CA GLU A 249 20.85 -22.36 15.11
C GLU A 249 21.75 -23.32 15.86
N ILE A 250 22.28 -22.91 17.02
CA ILE A 250 23.11 -23.77 17.87
C ILE A 250 22.33 -24.99 18.35
N ILE A 251 21.11 -24.77 18.86
CA ILE A 251 20.27 -25.86 19.37
C ILE A 251 19.88 -26.83 18.24
N TYR A 252 19.49 -26.30 17.05
CA TYR A 252 19.15 -27.16 15.91
C TYR A 252 20.36 -27.91 15.38
N ARG A 253 21.53 -27.32 15.36
CA ARG A 253 22.76 -28.01 14.98
C ARG A 253 23.04 -29.17 15.93
N GLN A 254 23.05 -28.92 17.25
CA GLN A 254 23.25 -29.99 18.27
C GLN A 254 22.20 -31.09 18.13
N ARG A 255 20.92 -30.71 17.92
CA ARG A 255 19.87 -31.67 17.71
C ARG A 255 20.11 -32.53 16.45
N ASN A 256 20.53 -31.93 15.36
CA ASN A 256 20.79 -32.65 14.11
C ASN A 256 22.03 -33.56 14.26
N GLU A 257 23.07 -33.11 14.91
CA GLU A 257 24.24 -33.95 15.22
C GLU A 257 23.84 -35.22 16.00
N VAL A 258 22.97 -35.07 17.00
CA VAL A 258 22.43 -36.23 17.74
C VAL A 258 21.60 -37.13 16.85
N LEU A 259 20.70 -36.57 16.04
CA LEU A 259 19.83 -37.35 15.16
C LEU A 259 20.59 -38.05 14.02
N ASP A 260 21.55 -37.38 13.43
CA ASP A 260 22.40 -37.94 12.37
C ASP A 260 23.36 -38.98 12.93
N GLY A 261 23.90 -38.78 14.14
CA GLY A 261 24.69 -39.77 14.86
C GLY A 261 23.93 -41.05 15.20
N ILE A 262 22.64 -40.94 15.53
CA ILE A 262 21.74 -42.08 15.73
C ILE A 262 21.44 -42.78 14.40
N ALA A 263 21.26 -42.03 13.31
CA ALA A 263 20.91 -42.56 11.99
C ALA A 263 22.11 -43.11 11.22
N GLY A 264 23.34 -42.60 11.49
CA GLY A 264 24.50 -42.80 10.61
C GLY A 264 25.34 -44.02 10.94
N GLY A 265 25.26 -44.62 12.13
CA GLY A 265 26.06 -45.81 12.52
C GLY A 265 27.56 -45.72 12.19
N LYS A 266 28.10 -44.50 12.07
CA LYS A 266 29.51 -44.26 11.77
C LYS A 266 30.22 -43.93 13.08
N ASP A 267 30.80 -44.97 13.68
CA ASP A 267 31.87 -44.82 14.66
C ASP A 267 33.07 -44.21 13.92
N GLY A 268 33.10 -42.88 13.78
CA GLY A 268 34.28 -42.13 13.37
C GLY A 268 35.23 -42.08 14.53
N GLU A 269 36.47 -42.55 14.36
CA GLU A 269 37.50 -42.45 15.35
C GLU A 269 37.63 -41.01 15.85
N GLY A 270 37.22 -40.76 17.12
CA GLY A 270 37.38 -39.47 17.81
C GLY A 270 36.12 -38.73 18.23
N GLU A 271 34.92 -39.11 17.80
CA GLU A 271 33.69 -38.52 18.28
C GLU A 271 33.04 -39.34 19.38
N LEU A 272 32.65 -38.65 20.48
CA LEU A 272 31.94 -39.24 21.61
C LEU A 272 30.61 -39.84 21.13
N SER A 273 30.26 -41.03 21.58
CA SER A 273 28.96 -41.59 21.33
C SER A 273 27.84 -40.67 21.88
N VAL A 274 26.65 -40.75 21.33
CA VAL A 274 25.49 -39.95 21.81
C VAL A 274 25.30 -40.14 23.33
N HIS A 275 25.51 -41.32 23.84
CA HIS A 275 25.44 -41.63 25.25
C HIS A 275 26.49 -40.88 26.08
N GLU A 276 27.72 -40.85 25.63
CA GLU A 276 28.82 -40.12 26.28
C GLU A 276 28.61 -38.60 26.23
N GLN A 277 28.05 -38.08 25.12
CA GLN A 277 27.66 -36.67 25.01
C GLN A 277 26.57 -36.31 26.02
N ILE A 278 25.53 -37.12 26.18
CA ILE A 278 24.47 -36.91 27.18
C ILE A 278 25.04 -36.95 28.59
N LEU A 279 25.93 -37.91 28.89
CA LEU A 279 26.57 -37.98 30.20
C LEU A 279 27.48 -36.77 30.49
N LYS A 280 28.18 -36.28 29.48
CA LYS A 280 28.99 -35.06 29.59
C LYS A 280 28.10 -33.84 29.88
N MET A 281 27.02 -33.65 29.11
CA MET A 281 26.06 -32.55 29.35
C MET A 281 25.42 -32.63 30.74
N ALA A 282 25.04 -33.82 31.19
CA ALA A 282 24.49 -34.02 32.52
C ALA A 282 25.51 -33.66 33.63
N ARG A 283 26.77 -34.01 33.41
CA ARG A 283 27.86 -33.67 34.37
C ARG A 283 28.07 -32.15 34.40
N GLU A 284 28.14 -31.47 33.26
CA GLU A 284 28.30 -30.02 33.19
C GLU A 284 27.15 -29.29 33.92
N VAL A 285 25.90 -29.69 33.74
CA VAL A 285 24.76 -29.14 34.49
C VAL A 285 24.86 -29.38 35.99
N VAL A 286 25.28 -30.57 36.41
CA VAL A 286 25.47 -30.87 37.83
C VAL A 286 26.61 -30.04 38.45
N GLU A 287 27.71 -29.88 37.71
CA GLU A 287 28.83 -29.04 38.15
C GLU A 287 28.45 -27.59 38.29
N GLU A 288 27.67 -27.04 37.31
CA GLU A 288 27.15 -25.67 37.33
C GLU A 288 26.23 -25.46 38.56
N VAL A 289 25.23 -26.36 38.75
CA VAL A 289 24.33 -26.28 39.90
C VAL A 289 25.08 -26.42 41.21
N CYS A 290 26.06 -27.35 41.31
CA CYS A 290 26.88 -27.49 42.53
C CYS A 290 27.72 -26.23 42.78
N SER A 291 28.26 -25.58 41.73
CA SER A 291 29.01 -24.33 41.87
C SER A 291 28.14 -23.21 42.39
N ASP A 292 26.95 -23.06 41.84
CA ASP A 292 25.99 -22.00 42.21
C ASP A 292 25.49 -22.13 43.66
N PHE A 293 25.47 -23.35 44.22
CA PHE A 293 25.00 -23.62 45.56
C PHE A 293 26.13 -23.95 46.54
N ALA A 294 27.40 -24.05 46.10
CA ALA A 294 28.56 -24.35 46.97
C ALA A 294 28.99 -23.17 47.85
N ASP A 295 28.56 -21.98 47.54
CA ASP A 295 28.84 -20.76 48.31
C ASP A 295 27.76 -20.46 49.37
N TYR A 296 26.85 -21.40 49.63
CA TYR A 296 25.87 -21.38 50.71
C TYR A 296 26.17 -22.52 51.73
#